data_d5c0cd7dae68ef049afd98124119fc4b
#
_entry.id   d5c0cd7dae68ef049afd98124119fc4b
#
_cell.length_a   1.000
_cell.length_b   1.000
_cell.length_c   1.000
_cell.angle_alpha   90.00
_cell.angle_beta   90.00
_cell.angle_gamma   90.00
#
_symmetry.space_group_name_H-M   'P 1'
#
loop_
_entity.id
_entity.type
_entity.pdbx_description
1 polymer ?
#
loop_
_entity_poly.entity_id
_entity_poly.type
_entity_poly.pdbx_seq_one_letter_code
_entity_poly.pdbx_strand_id
1 'polypeptide(L)'
;QWDSPRAEKAADSVLTQLEESIAEPHTIYPGDAAEPAADTEMPVGTIDGYDYIGYLSIPSIGLALPVMQQWSYPGLKIAPGRYSGSLYTDDLVIAGHNYARHFSPLTHLTVGTEVLFVDMNDNTWHYAVSDTEVLQPTQIEEMAVKTPENNWDLTLFTCTTTGQARYALRCVRTDE
;
A
#
# COMPACT_ATOMS: atom_id res chain seq x y z
N GLN A 1 -6.37 -17.56 -10.04
CA GLN A 1 -5.13 -18.30 -9.82
C GLN A 1 -4.31 -18.40 -11.09
N TRP A 2 -4.98 -18.54 -12.21
CA TRP A 2 -4.34 -18.45 -13.52
C TRP A 2 -3.56 -17.14 -13.66
N ASP A 3 -4.09 -16.03 -13.14
CA ASP A 3 -3.49 -14.71 -13.27
C ASP A 3 -2.36 -14.45 -12.28
N SER A 4 -2.24 -15.26 -11.23
CA SER A 4 -1.30 -14.99 -10.16
C SER A 4 0.17 -14.98 -10.63
N PRO A 5 0.67 -15.98 -11.39
CA PRO A 5 2.05 -15.93 -11.88
C PRO A 5 2.31 -14.77 -12.84
N ARG A 6 1.32 -14.40 -13.64
CA ARG A 6 1.44 -13.25 -14.55
C ARG A 6 1.49 -11.94 -13.79
N ALA A 7 0.64 -11.82 -12.77
CA ALA A 7 0.60 -10.63 -11.93
C ALA A 7 1.92 -10.46 -11.17
N GLU A 8 2.46 -11.55 -10.62
CA GLU A 8 3.74 -11.52 -9.92
C GLU A 8 4.87 -11.04 -10.82
N LYS A 9 4.92 -11.56 -12.04
CA LYS A 9 5.95 -11.19 -13.01
C LYS A 9 5.81 -9.75 -13.47
N ALA A 10 4.59 -9.32 -13.73
CA ALA A 10 4.32 -7.95 -14.13
C ALA A 10 4.69 -6.96 -13.02
N ALA A 11 4.33 -7.29 -11.78
CA ALA A 11 4.68 -6.48 -10.63
C ALA A 11 6.18 -6.38 -10.43
N ASP A 12 6.91 -7.48 -10.59
CA ASP A 12 8.37 -7.49 -10.45
C ASP A 12 9.04 -6.59 -11.49
N SER A 13 8.56 -6.61 -12.73
CA SER A 13 9.10 -5.76 -13.80
C SER A 13 8.88 -4.29 -13.48
N VAL A 14 7.67 -3.92 -13.05
CA VAL A 14 7.36 -2.54 -12.70
C VAL A 14 8.17 -2.11 -11.48
N LEU A 15 8.27 -2.97 -10.48
CA LEU A 15 9.03 -2.68 -9.26
C LEU A 15 10.48 -2.35 -9.59
N THR A 16 11.12 -3.13 -10.46
CA THR A 16 12.50 -2.90 -10.87
C THR A 16 12.65 -1.51 -11.50
N GLN A 17 11.72 -1.11 -12.36
CA GLN A 17 11.75 0.20 -13.00
C GLN A 17 11.55 1.33 -12.00
N LEU A 18 10.66 1.15 -11.01
CA LEU A 18 10.46 2.14 -9.96
C LEU A 18 11.71 2.27 -9.08
N GLU A 19 12.32 1.15 -8.70
CA GLU A 19 13.53 1.17 -7.89
C GLU A 19 14.68 1.88 -8.58
N GLU A 20 14.79 1.74 -9.90
CA GLU A 20 15.78 2.46 -10.69
C GLU A 20 15.50 3.97 -10.71
N SER A 21 14.23 4.34 -10.73
CA SER A 21 13.80 5.75 -10.72
C SER A 21 13.99 6.39 -9.35
N ILE A 22 13.91 5.61 -8.28
CA ILE A 22 14.04 6.07 -6.90
C ILE A 22 15.40 5.58 -6.38
N ALA A 23 16.46 6.28 -6.77
CA ALA A 23 17.82 5.79 -6.55
C ALA A 23 18.27 5.86 -5.10
N GLU A 24 17.88 6.89 -4.35
CA GLU A 24 18.36 7.14 -2.99
C GLU A 24 17.21 7.58 -2.07
N PRO A 25 16.37 6.64 -1.60
CA PRO A 25 15.26 7.01 -0.72
C PRO A 25 15.73 7.55 0.62
N HIS A 26 15.09 8.61 1.09
CA HIS A 26 15.36 9.23 2.38
C HIS A 26 14.27 8.85 3.38
N THR A 27 14.67 8.49 4.60
CA THR A 27 13.70 8.24 5.66
C THR A 27 13.01 9.53 6.08
N ILE A 28 11.69 9.50 6.24
CA ILE A 28 10.89 10.62 6.72
C ILE A 28 10.04 10.15 7.92
N TYR A 29 10.11 10.91 9.02
CA TYR A 29 9.37 10.59 10.24
C TYR A 29 8.32 11.68 10.52
N PRO A 30 7.31 11.37 11.35
CA PRO A 30 6.29 12.36 11.70
C PRO A 30 6.91 13.64 12.28
N GLY A 31 6.49 14.79 11.76
CA GLY A 31 7.01 16.08 12.19
C GLY A 31 8.34 16.48 11.58
N ASP A 32 8.88 15.66 10.68
CA ASP A 32 10.12 15.99 9.97
C ASP A 32 9.90 17.23 9.10
N ALA A 33 10.94 18.09 9.04
CA ALA A 33 10.87 19.31 8.24
C ALA A 33 10.68 19.05 6.75
N ALA A 34 11.12 17.88 6.27
CA ALA A 34 10.95 17.47 4.87
C ALA A 34 9.59 16.88 4.58
N GLU A 35 8.73 16.72 5.60
CA GLU A 35 7.41 16.11 5.40
C GLU A 35 6.53 17.03 4.54
N PRO A 36 5.95 16.51 3.43
CA PRO A 36 5.15 17.35 2.55
C PRO A 36 3.88 17.88 3.24
N ALA A 37 3.40 19.04 2.78
CA ALA A 37 2.16 19.61 3.28
C ALA A 37 0.97 18.73 2.92
N ALA A 38 -0.06 18.75 3.77
CA ALA A 38 -1.23 17.87 3.63
C ALA A 38 -1.98 18.07 2.30
N ASP A 39 -1.96 19.27 1.73
CA ASP A 39 -2.64 19.58 0.48
C ASP A 39 -1.80 19.27 -0.77
N THR A 40 -0.59 18.74 -0.58
CA THR A 40 0.28 18.36 -1.69
C THR A 40 -0.20 17.05 -2.31
N GLU A 41 -0.22 16.98 -3.63
CA GLU A 41 -0.51 15.73 -4.32
C GLU A 41 0.73 14.83 -4.33
N MET A 42 0.50 13.52 -4.18
CA MET A 42 1.58 12.56 -4.29
C MET A 42 2.07 12.50 -5.75
N PRO A 43 3.39 12.67 -5.98
CA PRO A 43 3.91 12.57 -7.34
C PRO A 43 3.76 11.16 -7.91
N VAL A 44 3.66 11.07 -9.23
CA VAL A 44 3.48 9.79 -9.92
C VAL A 44 4.60 9.56 -10.92
N GLY A 45 4.87 8.28 -11.17
CA GLY A 45 5.73 7.84 -12.28
C GLY A 45 4.92 6.92 -13.18
N THR A 46 5.02 7.11 -14.50
CA THR A 46 4.25 6.32 -15.45
C THR A 46 5.11 5.19 -16.01
N ILE A 47 4.61 3.97 -15.92
CA ILE A 47 5.27 2.77 -16.44
C ILE A 47 4.22 1.93 -17.17
N ASP A 48 4.48 1.62 -18.43
CA ASP A 48 3.61 0.77 -19.26
C ASP A 48 2.14 1.23 -19.27
N GLY A 49 1.93 2.55 -19.28
CA GLY A 49 0.60 3.13 -19.37
C GLY A 49 -0.15 3.28 -18.07
N TYR A 50 0.46 2.93 -16.92
CA TYR A 50 -0.14 3.10 -15.60
C TYR A 50 0.69 4.07 -14.77
N ASP A 51 0.01 4.87 -13.94
CA ASP A 51 0.66 5.79 -13.01
C ASP A 51 0.85 5.11 -11.66
N TYR A 52 2.05 5.25 -11.09
CA TYR A 52 2.41 4.68 -9.80
C TYR A 52 2.82 5.76 -8.81
N ILE A 53 2.44 5.60 -7.55
CA ILE A 53 2.82 6.54 -6.49
C ILE A 53 4.06 6.11 -5.72
N GLY A 54 4.57 4.93 -6.00
CA GLY A 54 5.75 4.38 -5.34
C GLY A 54 5.64 2.88 -5.16
N TYR A 55 6.32 2.35 -4.14
CA TYR A 55 6.22 0.92 -3.85
C TYR A 55 6.13 0.66 -2.36
N LEU A 56 5.49 -0.46 -2.04
CA LEU A 56 5.26 -0.95 -0.68
C LEU A 56 6.29 -2.03 -0.39
N SER A 57 6.88 -2.01 0.80
CA SER A 57 7.84 -3.03 1.23
C SER A 57 7.51 -3.52 2.63
N ILE A 58 7.50 -4.85 2.80
CA ILE A 58 7.35 -5.49 4.10
C ILE A 58 8.51 -6.48 4.23
N PRO A 59 9.66 -6.02 4.77
CA PRO A 59 10.89 -6.81 4.73
C PRO A 59 10.80 -8.17 5.41
N SER A 60 10.03 -8.28 6.50
CA SER A 60 9.95 -9.53 7.28
C SER A 60 9.38 -10.69 6.47
N ILE A 61 8.63 -10.42 5.41
CA ILE A 61 8.06 -11.46 4.56
C ILE A 61 8.60 -11.37 3.12
N GLY A 62 9.61 -10.53 2.90
CA GLY A 62 10.21 -10.39 1.57
C GLY A 62 9.27 -9.82 0.53
N LEU A 63 8.26 -9.04 0.94
CA LEU A 63 7.28 -8.48 0.01
C LEU A 63 7.71 -7.09 -0.43
N ALA A 64 7.68 -6.85 -1.74
CA ALA A 64 7.85 -5.52 -2.32
C ALA A 64 6.98 -5.44 -3.56
N LEU A 65 6.09 -4.44 -3.59
CA LEU A 65 5.10 -4.31 -4.66
C LEU A 65 4.96 -2.86 -5.09
N PRO A 66 4.92 -2.58 -6.39
CA PRO A 66 4.58 -1.24 -6.86
C PRO A 66 3.12 -0.94 -6.50
N VAL A 67 2.80 0.34 -6.35
CA VAL A 67 1.45 0.77 -5.99
C VAL A 67 0.97 1.81 -7.01
N MET A 68 -0.15 1.51 -7.68
CA MET A 68 -0.75 2.42 -8.66
C MET A 68 -1.40 3.61 -7.97
N GLN A 69 -1.46 4.73 -8.66
CA GLN A 69 -2.12 5.93 -8.17
C GLN A 69 -3.62 5.71 -7.95
N GLN A 70 -4.23 4.87 -8.78
CA GLN A 70 -5.65 4.58 -8.67
C GLN A 70 -5.87 3.09 -8.93
N TRP A 71 -6.57 2.42 -7.99
CA TRP A 71 -6.90 1.02 -8.16
C TRP A 71 -7.94 0.85 -9.29
N SER A 72 -7.91 -0.30 -9.94
CA SER A 72 -8.92 -0.70 -10.92
C SER A 72 -8.90 -2.23 -10.99
N TYR A 73 -10.00 -2.81 -11.45
CA TYR A 73 -10.02 -4.28 -11.60
C TYR A 73 -8.96 -4.78 -12.57
N PRO A 74 -8.78 -4.16 -13.75
CA PRO A 74 -7.67 -4.56 -14.62
C PRO A 74 -6.30 -4.32 -13.98
N GLY A 75 -6.13 -3.20 -13.28
CA GLY A 75 -4.86 -2.86 -12.64
C GLY A 75 -4.48 -3.81 -11.51
N LEU A 76 -5.46 -4.31 -10.74
CA LEU A 76 -5.20 -5.26 -9.66
C LEU A 76 -4.57 -6.56 -10.15
N LYS A 77 -4.69 -6.88 -11.43
CA LYS A 77 -4.01 -8.03 -12.02
C LYS A 77 -2.51 -7.79 -12.17
N ILE A 78 -2.07 -6.54 -12.06
CA ILE A 78 -0.67 -6.15 -12.20
C ILE A 78 -0.09 -5.79 -10.84
N ALA A 79 -0.76 -4.90 -10.08
CA ALA A 79 -0.25 -4.36 -8.84
C ALA A 79 -1.39 -3.85 -7.96
N PRO A 80 -1.12 -3.70 -6.64
CA PRO A 80 -2.04 -2.96 -5.78
C PRO A 80 -2.19 -1.52 -6.24
N GLY A 81 -3.27 -0.87 -5.82
CA GLY A 81 -3.52 0.52 -6.17
C GLY A 81 -4.16 1.31 -5.04
N ARG A 82 -3.99 2.62 -5.09
CA ARG A 82 -4.61 3.51 -4.11
C ARG A 82 -6.14 3.43 -4.22
N TYR A 83 -6.77 3.16 -3.11
CA TYR A 83 -8.23 3.17 -3.00
C TYR A 83 -8.71 4.57 -2.62
N SER A 84 -8.07 5.19 -1.62
CA SER A 84 -8.40 6.53 -1.15
C SER A 84 -7.26 7.08 -0.31
N GLY A 85 -7.31 8.38 -0.01
CA GLY A 85 -6.38 9.02 0.89
C GLY A 85 -5.01 9.28 0.33
N SER A 86 -4.09 9.73 1.19
CA SER A 86 -2.74 10.10 0.82
C SER A 86 -1.77 9.78 1.95
N LEU A 87 -0.49 9.55 1.59
CA LEU A 87 0.58 9.50 2.58
C LEU A 87 0.65 10.79 3.39
N TYR A 88 0.40 11.91 2.72
CA TYR A 88 0.57 13.25 3.31
C TYR A 88 -0.55 13.64 4.27
N THR A 89 -1.66 12.94 4.22
CA THR A 89 -2.80 13.17 5.13
C THR A 89 -2.97 12.01 6.13
N ASP A 90 -2.04 11.04 6.12
CA ASP A 90 -2.05 9.88 7.02
C ASP A 90 -3.35 9.07 6.96
N ASP A 91 -3.91 8.95 5.77
CA ASP A 91 -5.14 8.19 5.57
C ASP A 91 -5.13 7.36 4.28
N LEU A 92 -3.94 7.01 3.81
CA LEU A 92 -3.81 6.24 2.57
C LEU A 92 -4.37 4.83 2.74
N VAL A 93 -5.24 4.43 1.80
CA VAL A 93 -5.78 3.08 1.72
C VAL A 93 -5.34 2.47 0.39
N ILE A 94 -4.69 1.32 0.46
CA ILE A 94 -4.20 0.60 -0.70
C ILE A 94 -4.98 -0.71 -0.84
N ALA A 95 -5.62 -0.90 -1.98
CA ALA A 95 -6.33 -2.13 -2.31
C ALA A 95 -5.41 -3.04 -3.12
N GLY A 96 -5.41 -4.33 -2.78
CA GLY A 96 -4.61 -5.31 -3.49
C GLY A 96 -5.38 -6.59 -3.71
N HIS A 97 -5.01 -7.32 -4.76
CA HIS A 97 -5.61 -8.62 -5.05
C HIS A 97 -5.02 -9.68 -4.12
N ASN A 98 -5.82 -10.72 -3.84
CA ASN A 98 -5.42 -11.81 -2.95
C ASN A 98 -4.53 -12.84 -3.67
N TYR A 99 -3.57 -12.37 -4.46
CA TYR A 99 -2.57 -13.24 -5.09
C TYR A 99 -1.49 -13.63 -4.06
N ALA A 100 -0.88 -14.79 -4.26
CA ALA A 100 0.07 -15.35 -3.32
C ALA A 100 1.25 -14.42 -3.00
N ARG A 101 1.72 -13.65 -3.98
CA ARG A 101 2.83 -12.71 -3.81
C ARG A 101 2.39 -11.24 -3.77
N HIS A 102 1.09 -10.98 -3.78
CA HIS A 102 0.54 -9.64 -3.55
C HIS A 102 0.07 -9.52 -2.10
N PHE A 103 -1.25 -9.45 -1.87
CA PHE A 103 -1.75 -9.20 -0.52
C PHE A 103 -2.18 -10.44 0.26
N SER A 104 -2.09 -11.64 -0.31
CA SER A 104 -2.40 -12.85 0.44
C SER A 104 -1.54 -13.01 1.72
N PRO A 105 -0.22 -12.75 1.68
CA PRO A 105 0.59 -12.89 2.88
C PRO A 105 0.23 -11.94 4.03
N LEU A 106 -0.49 -10.86 3.75
CA LEU A 106 -0.85 -9.89 4.79
C LEU A 106 -1.75 -10.47 5.87
N THR A 107 -2.48 -11.54 5.56
CA THR A 107 -3.40 -12.16 6.53
C THR A 107 -2.69 -12.81 7.70
N HIS A 108 -1.38 -12.96 7.63
CA HIS A 108 -0.59 -13.64 8.67
C HIS A 108 0.36 -12.69 9.41
N LEU A 109 0.29 -11.40 9.16
CA LEU A 109 1.17 -10.43 9.82
C LEU A 109 0.72 -10.13 11.24
N THR A 110 1.69 -9.96 12.13
CA THR A 110 1.44 -9.64 13.53
C THR A 110 1.61 -8.15 13.79
N VAL A 111 0.99 -7.68 14.87
CA VAL A 111 1.17 -6.30 15.34
C VAL A 111 2.65 -6.02 15.58
N GLY A 112 3.12 -4.87 15.14
CA GLY A 112 4.51 -4.47 15.24
C GLY A 112 5.35 -4.75 14.00
N THR A 113 4.82 -5.51 13.03
CA THR A 113 5.53 -5.77 11.77
C THR A 113 5.80 -4.46 11.03
N GLU A 114 7.04 -4.28 10.58
CA GLU A 114 7.44 -3.08 9.85
C GLU A 114 6.87 -3.07 8.44
N VAL A 115 6.28 -1.94 8.05
CA VAL A 115 5.76 -1.70 6.71
C VAL A 115 6.36 -0.38 6.21
N LEU A 116 6.93 -0.42 5.02
CA LEU A 116 7.57 0.75 4.42
C LEU A 116 6.84 1.13 3.14
N PHE A 117 6.76 2.42 2.88
CA PHE A 117 6.31 2.92 1.59
C PHE A 117 7.34 3.92 1.06
N VAL A 118 7.86 3.66 -0.14
CA VAL A 118 8.81 4.56 -0.80
C VAL A 118 8.05 5.30 -1.90
N ASP A 119 7.96 6.63 -1.78
CA ASP A 119 7.21 7.42 -2.74
C ASP A 119 8.08 7.88 -3.92
N MET A 120 7.45 8.51 -4.91
CA MET A 120 8.15 8.97 -6.12
C MET A 120 8.97 10.24 -5.88
N ASN A 121 8.96 10.75 -4.67
CA ASN A 121 9.74 11.91 -4.26
C ASN A 121 10.93 11.52 -3.37
N ASP A 122 11.34 10.25 -3.47
CA ASP A 122 12.50 9.66 -2.78
C ASP A 122 12.35 9.63 -1.25
N ASN A 123 11.13 9.65 -0.72
CA ASN A 123 10.89 9.55 0.71
C ASN A 123 10.47 8.14 1.10
N THR A 124 11.04 7.62 2.18
CA THR A 124 10.62 6.36 2.78
C THR A 124 9.79 6.65 4.02
N TRP A 125 8.53 6.20 3.98
CA TRP A 125 7.56 6.35 5.06
C TRP A 125 7.54 5.05 5.87
N HIS A 126 7.72 5.16 7.19
CA HIS A 126 7.83 4.02 8.10
C HIS A 126 6.54 3.83 8.88
N TYR A 127 6.04 2.59 8.86
CA TYR A 127 4.83 2.21 9.57
C TYR A 127 5.06 0.90 10.32
N ALA A 128 4.18 0.62 11.28
CA ALA A 128 4.10 -0.68 11.94
C ALA A 128 2.65 -1.12 11.95
N VAL A 129 2.43 -2.42 11.78
CA VAL A 129 1.08 -2.99 11.88
C VAL A 129 0.53 -2.74 13.27
N SER A 130 -0.66 -2.15 13.35
CA SER A 130 -1.33 -1.84 14.62
C SER A 130 -2.55 -2.71 14.88
N ASP A 131 -3.24 -3.16 13.84
CA ASP A 131 -4.46 -3.95 13.98
C ASP A 131 -4.80 -4.64 12.67
N THR A 132 -5.66 -5.67 12.76
CA THR A 132 -6.20 -6.36 11.60
C THR A 132 -7.71 -6.50 11.77
N GLU A 133 -8.44 -6.38 10.67
CA GLU A 133 -9.88 -6.48 10.69
C GLU A 133 -10.38 -7.34 9.55
N VAL A 134 -11.41 -8.16 9.80
CA VAL A 134 -12.14 -8.85 8.75
C VAL A 134 -13.44 -8.07 8.53
N LEU A 135 -13.64 -7.61 7.30
CA LEU A 135 -14.77 -6.77 6.96
C LEU A 135 -15.73 -7.51 6.04
N GLN A 136 -17.03 -7.33 6.31
CA GLN A 136 -18.07 -7.83 5.42
C GLN A 136 -18.18 -6.91 4.20
N PRO A 137 -18.73 -7.38 3.07
CA PRO A 137 -18.85 -6.54 1.88
C PRO A 137 -19.61 -5.22 2.11
N THR A 138 -20.52 -5.19 3.09
CA THR A 138 -21.29 -4.00 3.42
C THR A 138 -20.52 -2.97 4.24
N GLN A 139 -19.31 -3.32 4.70
CA GLN A 139 -18.52 -2.46 5.59
C GLN A 139 -17.34 -1.78 4.87
N ILE A 140 -17.27 -1.90 3.54
CA ILE A 140 -16.12 -1.40 2.78
C ILE A 140 -15.99 0.12 2.89
N GLU A 141 -17.09 0.85 2.87
CA GLU A 141 -17.04 2.30 2.98
C GLU A 141 -16.51 2.75 4.34
N GLU A 142 -16.87 2.02 5.39
CA GLU A 142 -16.39 2.30 6.74
C GLU A 142 -14.88 2.04 6.87
N MET A 143 -14.35 1.13 6.09
CA MET A 143 -12.94 0.75 6.13
C MET A 143 -12.02 1.94 5.85
N ALA A 144 -12.41 2.82 4.94
CA ALA A 144 -11.59 3.95 4.52
C ALA A 144 -11.74 5.19 5.41
N VAL A 145 -12.59 5.12 6.44
CA VAL A 145 -12.88 6.27 7.31
C VAL A 145 -12.17 6.10 8.66
N LYS A 146 -11.39 7.09 9.06
CA LYS A 146 -10.74 7.12 10.37
C LYS A 146 -11.71 7.65 11.41
N THR A 147 -11.69 7.04 12.60
CA THR A 147 -12.47 7.52 13.74
C THR A 147 -11.54 7.56 14.97
N PRO A 148 -11.91 8.26 16.05
CA PRO A 148 -11.09 8.22 17.26
C PRO A 148 -10.89 6.81 17.83
N GLU A 149 -11.86 5.91 17.62
CA GLU A 149 -11.78 4.53 18.08
C GLU A 149 -11.02 3.65 17.08
N ASN A 150 -10.92 4.06 15.83
CA ASN A 150 -10.28 3.30 14.76
C ASN A 150 -9.29 4.21 14.04
N ASN A 151 -8.23 4.58 14.76
CA ASN A 151 -7.20 5.47 14.26
C ASN A 151 -6.05 4.68 13.63
N TRP A 152 -5.67 5.08 12.41
CA TRP A 152 -4.59 4.46 11.65
C TRP A 152 -4.02 5.50 10.70
N ASP A 153 -2.84 5.24 10.13
CA ASP A 153 -2.20 6.15 9.18
C ASP A 153 -2.08 5.55 7.78
N LEU A 154 -2.17 4.23 7.69
CA LEU A 154 -2.14 3.48 6.44
C LEU A 154 -2.99 2.24 6.59
N THR A 155 -3.77 1.91 5.57
CA THR A 155 -4.54 0.66 5.53
C THR A 155 -4.22 -0.11 4.26
N LEU A 156 -3.93 -1.40 4.40
CA LEU A 156 -3.76 -2.33 3.29
C LEU A 156 -4.98 -3.24 3.27
N PHE A 157 -5.67 -3.27 2.13
CA PHE A 157 -6.99 -3.89 2.02
C PHE A 157 -6.97 -4.95 0.93
N THR A 158 -7.35 -6.19 1.29
CA THR A 158 -7.39 -7.27 0.30
C THR A 158 -8.76 -7.38 -0.32
N CYS A 159 -8.79 -7.45 -1.66
CA CYS A 159 -10.00 -7.73 -2.41
C CYS A 159 -10.01 -9.23 -2.73
N THR A 160 -10.96 -9.98 -2.17
CA THR A 160 -11.09 -11.39 -2.46
C THR A 160 -11.88 -11.59 -3.76
N THR A 161 -11.59 -12.65 -4.48
CA THR A 161 -12.28 -12.95 -5.74
C THR A 161 -13.72 -13.37 -5.51
N THR A 162 -14.03 -13.90 -4.34
CA THR A 162 -15.38 -14.36 -4.01
C THR A 162 -16.30 -13.26 -3.52
N GLY A 163 -15.74 -12.11 -3.15
CA GLY A 163 -16.52 -10.99 -2.65
C GLY A 163 -17.13 -11.19 -1.28
N GLN A 164 -16.78 -12.26 -0.57
CA GLN A 164 -17.45 -12.59 0.69
C GLN A 164 -16.89 -11.83 1.89
N ALA A 165 -15.57 -11.78 2.04
CA ALA A 165 -14.93 -11.09 3.14
C ALA A 165 -13.72 -10.32 2.65
N ARG A 166 -13.40 -9.24 3.34
CA ARG A 166 -12.26 -8.40 3.08
C ARG A 166 -11.37 -8.39 4.30
N TYR A 167 -10.08 -8.28 4.08
CA TYR A 167 -9.11 -8.21 5.16
C TYR A 167 -8.45 -6.84 5.12
N ALA A 168 -8.50 -6.12 6.23
CA ALA A 168 -7.87 -4.81 6.34
C ALA A 168 -6.76 -4.86 7.38
N LEU A 169 -5.57 -4.49 6.98
CA LEU A 169 -4.39 -4.39 7.84
C LEU A 169 -4.17 -2.92 8.15
N ARG A 170 -4.32 -2.56 9.41
CA ARG A 170 -4.13 -1.18 9.86
C ARG A 170 -2.69 -0.97 10.29
N CYS A 171 -2.12 0.15 9.91
CA CYS A 171 -0.75 0.51 10.26
C CYS A 171 -0.69 1.94 10.79
N VAL A 172 0.26 2.18 11.68
CA VAL A 172 0.51 3.51 12.22
C VAL A 172 1.94 3.92 11.90
N ARG A 173 2.18 5.21 11.75
CA ARG A 173 3.52 5.73 11.50
C ARG A 173 4.40 5.50 12.73
N THR A 174 5.66 5.24 12.49
CA THR A 174 6.64 5.05 13.56
C THR A 174 7.60 6.23 13.60
N ASP A 175 8.11 6.51 14.79
CA ASP A 175 9.07 7.59 15.02
C ASP A 175 10.51 7.14 14.79
N GLU A 176 10.71 5.85 14.56
CA GLU A 176 12.04 5.26 14.41
C GLU A 176 12.10 4.29 13.26
#